data_5a3325644de13d236cb292c1327c6ff3
#
_entry.id   5a3325644de13d236cb292c1327c6ff3
#
_cell.length_a   1.000
_cell.length_b   1.000
_cell.length_c   1.000
_cell.angle_alpha   90.00
_cell.angle_beta   90.00
_cell.angle_gamma   90.00
#
_symmetry.space_group_name_H-M   'P 1'
#
loop_
_entity.id
_entity.type
_entity.pdbx_description
1 polymer ?
#
loop_
_entity_poly.entity_id
_entity_poly.type
_entity_poly.pdbx_seq_one_letter_code
_entity_poly.pdbx_strand_id
1 'polypeptide(L)'
;PTAVNLGWGLEKIMNVAKTGETAEQIRELVISTAKKMADEDIEINKAMGKNGSVLFDNNDTIMTHCNAGALATVAYGTALGVIRATRESGKNVKVIATETRPIQQGSRLTAFELKHDGFDVSLVPDTAVGYSMANGLVNKVVVGADRIVKTGHVFNKIGTYQVATMAKQHG
;
A
#
# COMPACT_ATOMS: atom_id res chain seq x y z
N PRO A 1 4.66 16.65 6.57
CA PRO A 1 4.66 15.42 5.77
C PRO A 1 4.57 14.22 6.68
N THR A 2 3.75 13.22 6.32
CA THR A 2 3.56 11.99 7.09
C THR A 2 4.52 10.88 6.63
N ALA A 3 4.86 10.84 5.35
CA ALA A 3 5.78 9.86 4.77
C ALA A 3 7.23 10.13 5.21
N VAL A 4 7.94 9.08 5.64
CA VAL A 4 9.29 9.18 6.22
C VAL A 4 10.33 8.36 5.47
N ASN A 5 9.92 7.43 4.60
CA ASN A 5 10.81 6.44 3.98
C ASN A 5 11.89 7.06 3.08
N LEU A 6 11.58 8.16 2.38
CA LEU A 6 12.59 8.83 1.56
C LEU A 6 13.75 9.36 2.42
N GLY A 7 13.42 10.05 3.54
CA GLY A 7 14.43 10.55 4.47
C GLY A 7 15.25 9.42 5.09
N TRP A 8 14.59 8.35 5.55
CA TRP A 8 15.25 7.16 6.07
C TRP A 8 16.18 6.50 5.05
N GLY A 9 15.73 6.36 3.79
CA GLY A 9 16.54 5.77 2.73
C GLY A 9 17.79 6.60 2.42
N LEU A 10 17.63 7.92 2.33
CA LEU A 10 18.74 8.84 2.12
C LEU A 10 19.75 8.79 3.29
N GLU A 11 19.26 8.78 4.53
CA GLU A 11 20.13 8.68 5.72
C GLU A 11 20.92 7.36 5.73
N LYS A 12 20.27 6.23 5.41
CA LYS A 12 20.94 4.93 5.31
C LYS A 12 22.05 4.95 4.26
N ILE A 13 21.80 5.49 3.08
CA ILE A 13 22.79 5.62 2.00
C ILE A 13 23.92 6.56 2.39
N MET A 14 23.62 7.71 2.97
CA MET A 14 24.62 8.68 3.42
C MET A 14 25.55 8.12 4.51
N ASN A 15 24.99 7.33 5.44
CA ASN A 15 25.79 6.70 6.48
C ASN A 15 26.75 5.65 5.91
N VAL A 16 26.34 4.87 4.92
CA VAL A 16 27.20 3.92 4.23
C VAL A 16 28.27 4.65 3.40
N ALA A 17 27.91 5.71 2.70
CA ALA A 17 28.87 6.50 1.91
C ALA A 17 30.02 7.06 2.75
N LYS A 18 29.77 7.43 4.01
CA LYS A 18 30.79 7.94 4.95
C LYS A 18 31.83 6.90 5.37
N THR A 19 31.59 5.61 5.13
CA THR A 19 32.52 4.52 5.49
C THR A 19 33.55 4.22 4.40
N GLY A 20 33.38 4.74 3.19
CA GLY A 20 34.31 4.54 2.11
C GLY A 20 35.48 5.52 2.18
N GLU A 21 36.70 5.06 1.86
CA GLU A 21 37.93 5.85 1.90
C GLU A 21 38.27 6.47 0.54
N THR A 22 37.79 5.87 -0.55
CA THR A 22 38.01 6.35 -1.92
C THR A 22 36.69 6.57 -2.64
N ALA A 23 36.69 7.41 -3.67
CA ALA A 23 35.50 7.66 -4.49
C ALA A 23 34.95 6.37 -5.11
N GLU A 24 35.80 5.43 -5.51
CA GLU A 24 35.39 4.14 -6.07
C GLU A 24 34.69 3.27 -5.02
N GLN A 25 35.28 3.14 -3.83
CA GLN A 25 34.65 2.41 -2.71
C GLN A 25 33.32 3.03 -2.32
N ILE A 26 33.21 4.36 -2.23
CA ILE A 26 31.96 5.06 -1.93
C ILE A 26 30.89 4.71 -2.97
N ARG A 27 31.25 4.76 -4.25
CA ARG A 27 30.33 4.44 -5.36
C ARG A 27 29.80 3.00 -5.26
N GLU A 28 30.70 2.03 -5.05
CA GLU A 28 30.33 0.63 -4.91
C GLU A 28 29.42 0.38 -3.70
N LEU A 29 29.75 0.96 -2.55
CA LEU A 29 28.95 0.86 -1.33
C LEU A 29 27.55 1.44 -1.51
N VAL A 30 27.44 2.61 -2.14
CA VAL A 30 26.15 3.26 -2.40
C VAL A 30 25.29 2.42 -3.34
N ILE A 31 25.86 1.95 -4.46
CA ILE A 31 25.13 1.14 -5.45
C ILE A 31 24.71 -0.19 -4.84
N SER A 32 25.60 -0.91 -4.17
CA SER A 32 25.27 -2.20 -3.56
C SER A 32 24.20 -2.07 -2.46
N THR A 33 24.32 -1.03 -1.62
CA THR A 33 23.32 -0.76 -0.58
C THR A 33 21.96 -0.40 -1.17
N ALA A 34 21.91 0.44 -2.21
CA ALA A 34 20.66 0.79 -2.86
C ALA A 34 19.95 -0.43 -3.49
N LYS A 35 20.72 -1.31 -4.16
CA LYS A 35 20.19 -2.58 -4.70
C LYS A 35 19.64 -3.47 -3.58
N LYS A 36 20.41 -3.65 -2.51
CA LYS A 36 19.98 -4.45 -1.35
C LYS A 36 18.70 -3.88 -0.73
N MET A 37 18.58 -2.56 -0.59
CA MET A 37 17.36 -1.92 -0.09
C MET A 37 16.16 -2.19 -0.98
N ALA A 38 16.35 -2.18 -2.30
CA ALA A 38 15.29 -2.50 -3.25
C ALA A 38 14.83 -3.96 -3.12
N ASP A 39 15.76 -4.90 -3.02
CA ASP A 39 15.45 -6.32 -2.85
C ASP A 39 14.74 -6.57 -1.51
N GLU A 40 15.23 -5.96 -0.42
CA GLU A 40 14.60 -6.02 0.91
C GLU A 40 13.16 -5.48 0.89
N ASP A 41 12.89 -4.38 0.21
CA ASP A 41 11.55 -3.80 0.09
C ASP A 41 10.58 -4.76 -0.59
N ILE A 42 11.00 -5.40 -1.67
CA ILE A 42 10.19 -6.39 -2.39
C ILE A 42 9.83 -7.57 -1.48
N GLU A 43 10.79 -8.13 -0.77
CA GLU A 43 10.58 -9.27 0.12
C GLU A 43 9.68 -8.91 1.32
N ILE A 44 9.86 -7.72 1.89
CA ILE A 44 8.99 -7.20 2.96
C ILE A 44 7.55 -7.06 2.45
N ASN A 45 7.35 -6.48 1.27
CA ASN A 45 6.02 -6.29 0.70
C ASN A 45 5.33 -7.62 0.37
N LYS A 46 6.05 -8.60 -0.17
CA LYS A 46 5.54 -9.97 -0.38
C LYS A 46 5.16 -10.66 0.92
N ALA A 47 6.02 -10.55 1.95
CA ALA A 47 5.74 -11.12 3.27
C ALA A 47 4.50 -10.49 3.92
N MET A 48 4.37 -9.17 3.80
CA MET A 48 3.19 -8.42 4.25
C MET A 48 1.93 -8.88 3.50
N GLY A 49 2.03 -9.02 2.17
CA GLY A 49 0.96 -9.53 1.32
C GLY A 49 0.49 -10.92 1.78
N LYS A 50 1.43 -11.86 1.92
CA LYS A 50 1.15 -13.23 2.38
C LYS A 50 0.48 -13.26 3.75
N ASN A 51 1.00 -12.51 4.71
CA ASN A 51 0.45 -12.45 6.07
C ASN A 51 -0.94 -11.80 6.11
N GLY A 52 -1.17 -10.77 5.28
CA GLY A 52 -2.46 -10.09 5.19
C GLY A 52 -3.53 -10.91 4.44
N SER A 53 -3.14 -11.70 3.45
CA SER A 53 -4.06 -12.46 2.60
C SER A 53 -4.91 -13.49 3.35
N VAL A 54 -4.45 -13.95 4.50
CA VAL A 54 -5.19 -14.91 5.34
C VAL A 54 -6.45 -14.31 5.98
N LEU A 55 -6.52 -12.97 6.04
CA LEU A 55 -7.65 -12.23 6.60
C LEU A 55 -8.83 -12.08 5.61
N PHE A 56 -8.65 -12.46 4.37
CA PHE A 56 -9.65 -12.32 3.31
C PHE A 56 -10.21 -13.67 2.91
N ASP A 57 -11.51 -13.67 2.58
CA ASP A 57 -12.23 -14.86 2.15
C ASP A 57 -12.45 -14.86 0.63
N ASN A 58 -12.83 -16.02 0.09
CA ASN A 58 -13.18 -16.11 -1.31
C ASN A 58 -14.47 -15.31 -1.58
N ASN A 59 -14.48 -14.56 -2.67
CA ASN A 59 -15.53 -13.65 -3.10
C ASN A 59 -15.69 -12.37 -2.24
N ASP A 60 -14.72 -12.05 -1.38
CA ASP A 60 -14.73 -10.76 -0.71
C ASP A 60 -14.66 -9.60 -1.72
N THR A 61 -15.41 -8.56 -1.44
CA THR A 61 -15.25 -7.24 -2.05
C THR A 61 -14.45 -6.37 -1.10
N ILE A 62 -13.25 -6.00 -1.53
CA ILE A 62 -12.26 -5.30 -0.71
C ILE A 62 -12.27 -3.82 -1.08
N MET A 63 -12.50 -2.94 -0.11
CA MET A 63 -12.34 -1.50 -0.34
C MET A 63 -10.89 -1.07 -0.02
N THR A 64 -10.36 -0.19 -0.86
CA THR A 64 -9.05 0.45 -0.61
C THR A 64 -9.10 1.95 -0.90
N HIS A 65 -8.19 2.70 -0.29
CA HIS A 65 -8.12 4.16 -0.36
C HIS A 65 -6.70 4.61 -0.65
N CYS A 66 -6.52 5.65 -1.44
CA CYS A 66 -5.25 6.17 -1.92
C CYS A 66 -4.52 5.19 -2.87
N ASN A 67 -3.20 5.21 -2.87
CA ASN A 67 -2.40 4.19 -3.54
C ASN A 67 -1.32 3.67 -2.59
N ALA A 68 -1.34 2.37 -2.39
CA ALA A 68 -0.34 1.62 -1.65
C ALA A 68 0.04 0.35 -2.43
N GLY A 69 0.24 0.54 -3.72
CA GLY A 69 0.59 -0.49 -4.69
C GLY A 69 2.06 -0.46 -5.11
N ALA A 70 2.36 -1.14 -6.20
CA ALA A 70 3.70 -1.24 -6.77
C ALA A 70 4.26 0.13 -7.20
N LEU A 71 3.40 1.07 -7.60
CA LEU A 71 3.79 2.44 -7.94
C LEU A 71 4.22 3.29 -6.74
N ALA A 72 3.90 2.86 -5.52
CA ALA A 72 4.28 3.52 -4.26
C ALA A 72 5.43 2.82 -3.52
N THR A 73 5.97 1.74 -4.07
CA THR A 73 7.05 0.91 -3.50
C THR A 73 8.05 0.55 -4.59
N VAL A 74 9.01 -0.31 -4.30
CA VAL A 74 9.89 -0.83 -5.36
C VAL A 74 9.13 -1.80 -6.28
N ALA A 75 8.33 -2.69 -5.68
CA ALA A 75 7.44 -3.60 -6.41
C ALA A 75 6.41 -4.22 -5.45
N TYR A 76 5.34 -4.81 -6.01
CA TYR A 76 4.31 -5.57 -5.32
C TYR A 76 3.31 -4.72 -4.52
N GLY A 77 3.77 -3.70 -3.80
CA GLY A 77 2.94 -2.85 -2.96
C GLY A 77 2.62 -3.43 -1.59
N THR A 78 2.08 -2.59 -0.73
CA THR A 78 1.65 -2.95 0.63
C THR A 78 0.17 -3.37 0.66
N ALA A 79 -0.78 -2.45 0.72
CA ALA A 79 -2.21 -2.79 0.70
C ALA A 79 -2.63 -3.50 -0.60
N LEU A 80 -2.17 -3.04 -1.77
CA LEU A 80 -2.42 -3.74 -3.02
C LEU A 80 -1.63 -5.06 -3.11
N GLY A 81 -0.50 -5.17 -2.42
CA GLY A 81 0.23 -6.43 -2.24
C GLY A 81 -0.58 -7.47 -1.49
N VAL A 82 -1.34 -7.08 -0.46
CA VAL A 82 -2.28 -7.99 0.23
C VAL A 82 -3.37 -8.47 -0.73
N ILE A 83 -3.93 -7.58 -1.55
CA ILE A 83 -4.95 -7.94 -2.56
C ILE A 83 -4.37 -8.92 -3.60
N ARG A 84 -3.15 -8.68 -4.08
CA ARG A 84 -2.42 -9.57 -5.00
C ARG A 84 -2.21 -10.95 -4.38
N ALA A 85 -1.66 -10.99 -3.16
CA ALA A 85 -1.43 -12.25 -2.44
C ALA A 85 -2.73 -13.01 -2.15
N THR A 86 -3.83 -12.32 -1.90
CA THR A 86 -5.15 -12.96 -1.72
C THR A 86 -5.55 -13.71 -2.99
N ARG A 87 -5.41 -13.09 -4.17
CA ARG A 87 -5.69 -13.77 -5.44
C ARG A 87 -4.69 -14.90 -5.74
N GLU A 88 -3.40 -14.68 -5.49
CA GLU A 88 -2.35 -15.68 -5.66
C GLU A 88 -2.58 -16.92 -4.78
N SER A 89 -3.26 -16.76 -3.63
CA SER A 89 -3.69 -17.89 -2.80
C SER A 89 -4.91 -18.66 -3.34
N GLY A 90 -5.40 -18.33 -4.54
CA GLY A 90 -6.52 -19.00 -5.21
C GLY A 90 -7.89 -18.41 -4.87
N LYS A 91 -7.96 -17.31 -4.14
CA LYS A 91 -9.23 -16.65 -3.81
C LYS A 91 -9.62 -15.65 -4.89
N ASN A 92 -10.88 -15.64 -5.27
CA ASN A 92 -11.45 -14.63 -6.15
C ASN A 92 -11.93 -13.44 -5.32
N VAL A 93 -11.45 -12.25 -5.61
CA VAL A 93 -11.85 -11.03 -4.89
C VAL A 93 -12.14 -9.89 -5.87
N LYS A 94 -13.05 -9.02 -5.47
CA LYS A 94 -13.36 -7.76 -6.17
C LYS A 94 -12.79 -6.60 -5.39
N VAL A 95 -12.54 -5.48 -6.06
CA VAL A 95 -11.97 -4.30 -5.41
C VAL A 95 -12.83 -3.07 -5.69
N ILE A 96 -13.11 -2.31 -4.64
CA ILE A 96 -13.66 -0.97 -4.74
C ILE A 96 -12.55 0.01 -4.33
N ALA A 97 -12.09 0.80 -5.29
CA ALA A 97 -11.13 1.88 -5.04
C ALA A 97 -11.87 3.20 -4.88
N THR A 98 -11.58 3.97 -3.85
CA THR A 98 -12.06 5.35 -3.75
C THR A 98 -11.21 6.24 -4.64
N GLU A 99 -11.77 7.34 -5.16
CA GLU A 99 -11.03 8.25 -6.05
C GLU A 99 -9.87 8.97 -5.35
N THR A 100 -9.99 9.21 -4.04
CA THR A 100 -8.97 9.85 -3.19
C THR A 100 -8.70 11.31 -3.57
N ARG A 101 -9.70 12.18 -3.34
CA ARG A 101 -9.50 13.63 -3.50
C ARG A 101 -8.45 14.16 -2.50
N PRO A 102 -7.73 15.27 -2.78
CA PRO A 102 -7.81 16.07 -4.02
C PRO A 102 -6.91 15.57 -5.16
N ILE A 103 -5.86 14.75 -4.89
CA ILE A 103 -4.84 14.39 -5.89
C ILE A 103 -5.23 13.14 -6.68
N GLN A 104 -6.28 12.44 -6.26
CA GLN A 104 -6.89 11.32 -6.99
C GLN A 104 -5.97 10.11 -7.18
N GLN A 105 -5.19 9.74 -6.14
CA GLN A 105 -4.30 8.57 -6.22
C GLN A 105 -5.08 7.27 -6.44
N GLY A 106 -6.29 7.16 -5.90
CA GLY A 106 -7.14 5.99 -6.12
C GLY A 106 -7.56 5.84 -7.59
N SER A 107 -8.07 6.91 -8.20
CA SER A 107 -8.50 6.86 -9.60
C SER A 107 -7.34 6.82 -10.59
N ARG A 108 -6.25 7.52 -10.30
CA ARG A 108 -5.13 7.65 -11.23
C ARG A 108 -4.13 6.49 -11.15
N LEU A 109 -3.92 5.92 -9.97
CA LEU A 109 -2.89 4.92 -9.74
C LEU A 109 -3.48 3.56 -9.34
N THR A 110 -4.30 3.50 -8.29
CA THR A 110 -4.85 2.23 -7.78
C THR A 110 -5.74 1.53 -8.79
N ALA A 111 -6.68 2.27 -9.41
CA ALA A 111 -7.54 1.71 -10.44
C ALA A 111 -6.73 1.24 -11.66
N PHE A 112 -5.68 1.99 -12.04
CA PHE A 112 -4.78 1.62 -13.13
C PHE A 112 -4.02 0.30 -12.81
N GLU A 113 -3.36 0.22 -11.62
CA GLU A 113 -2.61 -0.97 -11.23
C GLU A 113 -3.50 -2.21 -11.20
N LEU A 114 -4.63 -2.12 -10.50
CA LEU A 114 -5.54 -3.25 -10.34
C LEU A 114 -6.16 -3.70 -11.68
N LYS A 115 -6.50 -2.75 -12.56
CA LYS A 115 -7.00 -3.07 -13.89
C LYS A 115 -5.93 -3.73 -14.75
N HIS A 116 -4.70 -3.22 -14.69
CA HIS A 116 -3.55 -3.82 -15.39
C HIS A 116 -3.29 -5.26 -14.91
N ASP A 117 -3.41 -5.51 -13.63
CA ASP A 117 -3.28 -6.85 -13.03
C ASP A 117 -4.49 -7.76 -13.29
N GLY A 118 -5.54 -7.29 -13.97
CA GLY A 118 -6.72 -8.06 -14.32
C GLY A 118 -7.71 -8.28 -13.18
N PHE A 119 -7.74 -7.41 -12.17
CA PHE A 119 -8.78 -7.41 -11.13
C PHE A 119 -10.09 -6.83 -11.64
N ASP A 120 -11.21 -7.33 -11.08
CA ASP A 120 -12.51 -6.68 -11.14
C ASP A 120 -12.47 -5.48 -10.17
N VAL A 121 -12.29 -4.28 -10.72
CA VAL A 121 -12.14 -3.06 -9.94
C VAL A 121 -13.22 -2.04 -10.31
N SER A 122 -13.90 -1.54 -9.29
CA SER A 122 -14.85 -0.42 -9.38
C SER A 122 -14.25 0.81 -8.72
N LEU A 123 -14.43 1.97 -9.36
CA LEU A 123 -14.01 3.27 -8.82
C LEU A 123 -15.24 4.02 -8.29
N VAL A 124 -15.13 4.54 -7.07
CA VAL A 124 -16.21 5.32 -6.44
C VAL A 124 -15.68 6.68 -5.94
N PRO A 125 -16.54 7.72 -5.88
CA PRO A 125 -16.17 8.96 -5.20
C PRO A 125 -16.00 8.71 -3.70
N ASP A 126 -15.15 9.52 -3.05
CA ASP A 126 -14.86 9.37 -1.61
C ASP A 126 -16.13 9.49 -0.74
N THR A 127 -17.11 10.25 -1.20
CA THR A 127 -18.41 10.41 -0.53
C THR A 127 -19.29 9.16 -0.56
N ALA A 128 -18.99 8.19 -1.43
CA ALA A 128 -19.76 6.94 -1.54
C ALA A 128 -19.30 5.84 -0.56
N VAL A 129 -18.27 6.08 0.25
CA VAL A 129 -17.74 5.09 1.21
C VAL A 129 -18.83 4.59 2.15
N GLY A 130 -19.53 5.52 2.84
CA GLY A 130 -20.62 5.17 3.75
C GLY A 130 -21.77 4.44 3.05
N TYR A 131 -22.17 4.91 1.86
CA TYR A 131 -23.19 4.25 1.05
C TYR A 131 -22.81 2.80 0.70
N SER A 132 -21.57 2.60 0.25
CA SER A 132 -21.08 1.27 -0.15
C SER A 132 -21.10 0.28 1.02
N MET A 133 -20.68 0.71 2.20
CA MET A 133 -20.68 -0.14 3.41
C MET A 133 -22.08 -0.38 3.94
N ALA A 134 -22.93 0.66 4.01
CA ALA A 134 -24.31 0.55 4.49
C ALA A 134 -25.18 -0.39 3.63
N ASN A 135 -24.86 -0.53 2.35
CA ASN A 135 -25.56 -1.44 1.43
C ASN A 135 -24.88 -2.81 1.29
N GLY A 136 -23.88 -3.14 2.13
CA GLY A 136 -23.21 -4.44 2.11
C GLY A 136 -22.39 -4.70 0.84
N LEU A 137 -21.96 -3.64 0.14
CA LEU A 137 -21.14 -3.77 -1.07
C LEU A 137 -19.65 -4.00 -0.76
N VAL A 138 -19.26 -3.90 0.51
CA VAL A 138 -17.88 -4.06 0.99
C VAL A 138 -17.86 -5.07 2.12
N ASN A 139 -16.98 -6.05 2.04
CA ASN A 139 -16.78 -7.03 3.10
C ASN A 139 -15.61 -6.64 4.01
N LYS A 140 -14.54 -6.13 3.43
CA LYS A 140 -13.31 -5.80 4.17
C LYS A 140 -12.63 -4.58 3.58
N VAL A 141 -11.79 -3.95 4.39
CA VAL A 141 -11.01 -2.77 4.00
C VAL A 141 -9.53 -3.06 4.19
N VAL A 142 -8.72 -2.67 3.23
CA VAL A 142 -7.26 -2.65 3.37
C VAL A 142 -6.71 -1.33 2.85
N VAL A 143 -5.89 -0.67 3.66
CA VAL A 143 -5.24 0.60 3.34
C VAL A 143 -3.77 0.55 3.69
N GLY A 144 -2.97 1.40 3.04
CA GLY A 144 -1.58 1.61 3.42
C GLY A 144 -1.45 2.47 4.68
N ALA A 145 -0.21 2.73 5.05
CA ALA A 145 0.13 3.67 6.12
C ALA A 145 1.38 4.48 5.74
N ASP A 146 1.28 5.81 5.85
CA ASP A 146 2.46 6.67 5.74
C ASP A 146 3.38 6.50 6.94
N ARG A 147 2.78 6.29 8.12
CA ARG A 147 3.49 6.06 9.38
C ARG A 147 2.59 5.32 10.38
N ILE A 148 3.19 4.36 11.08
CA ILE A 148 2.61 3.73 12.27
C ILE A 148 3.53 4.03 13.45
N VAL A 149 3.00 4.66 14.48
CA VAL A 149 3.78 5.00 15.68
C VAL A 149 3.67 3.90 16.74
N LYS A 150 4.58 3.90 17.73
CA LYS A 150 4.65 2.86 18.78
C LYS A 150 3.34 2.66 19.56
N THR A 151 2.51 3.68 19.63
CA THR A 151 1.19 3.64 20.28
C THR A 151 0.10 2.99 19.42
N GLY A 152 0.42 2.55 18.20
CA GLY A 152 -0.52 1.94 17.26
C GLY A 152 -1.33 2.92 16.41
N HIS A 153 -1.15 4.24 16.59
CA HIS A 153 -1.82 5.20 15.73
C HIS A 153 -1.24 5.15 14.32
N VAL A 154 -2.14 5.17 13.33
CA VAL A 154 -1.82 5.13 11.91
C VAL A 154 -2.05 6.51 11.29
N PHE A 155 -1.03 7.03 10.63
CA PHE A 155 -1.11 8.23 9.81
C PHE A 155 -1.11 7.83 8.34
N ASN A 156 -2.10 8.30 7.60
CA ASN A 156 -2.24 7.97 6.19
C ASN A 156 -2.95 9.12 5.44
N LYS A 157 -3.24 8.89 4.18
CA LYS A 157 -3.95 9.80 3.29
C LYS A 157 -5.25 10.32 3.91
N ILE A 158 -5.52 11.62 3.71
CA ILE A 158 -6.82 12.22 4.06
C ILE A 158 -7.96 11.38 3.48
N GLY A 159 -8.99 11.12 4.28
CA GLY A 159 -10.09 10.21 3.96
C GLY A 159 -9.97 8.83 4.63
N THR A 160 -8.78 8.39 5.00
CA THR A 160 -8.58 7.09 5.68
C THR A 160 -9.35 7.00 7.00
N TYR A 161 -9.39 8.09 7.78
CA TYR A 161 -10.17 8.14 9.03
C TYR A 161 -11.67 7.93 8.77
N GLN A 162 -12.22 8.57 7.72
CA GLN A 162 -13.60 8.37 7.31
C GLN A 162 -13.85 6.89 6.93
N VAL A 163 -12.99 6.30 6.10
CA VAL A 163 -13.11 4.89 5.69
C VAL A 163 -13.08 3.97 6.92
N ALA A 164 -12.13 4.17 7.83
CA ALA A 164 -12.01 3.36 9.04
C ALA A 164 -13.22 3.52 9.98
N THR A 165 -13.75 4.74 10.12
CA THR A 165 -14.93 5.02 10.94
C THR A 165 -16.17 4.33 10.38
N MET A 166 -16.38 4.42 9.06
CA MET A 166 -17.51 3.74 8.40
C MET A 166 -17.36 2.22 8.48
N ALA A 167 -16.15 1.68 8.27
CA ALA A 167 -15.90 0.25 8.43
C ALA A 167 -16.25 -0.23 9.85
N LYS A 168 -15.82 0.51 10.87
CA LYS A 168 -16.16 0.18 12.26
C LYS A 168 -17.68 0.26 12.55
N GLN A 169 -18.36 1.22 11.95
CA GLN A 169 -19.80 1.42 12.14
C GLN A 169 -20.63 0.29 11.51
N HIS A 170 -20.14 -0.31 10.44
CA HIS A 170 -20.88 -1.31 9.67
C HIS A 170 -20.38 -2.76 9.87
N GLY A 171 -19.44 -2.99 10.83
CA GLY A 171 -18.90 -4.32 11.15
C GLY A 171 -17.87 -4.81 10.16
#